data_13b4f81c0c6c6ef64d75d0314149ece9
#
_entry.id   13b4f81c0c6c6ef64d75d0314149ece9
#
_cell.length_a   1.000
_cell.length_b   1.000
_cell.length_c   1.000
_cell.angle_alpha   90.00
_cell.angle_beta   90.00
_cell.angle_gamma   90.00
#
_symmetry.space_group_name_H-M   'P 1'
#
loop_
_entity.id
_entity.type
_entity.pdbx_description
1 polymer ?
#
loop_
_entity_poly.entity_id
_entity_poly.type
_entity_poly.pdbx_seq_one_letter_code
_entity_poly.pdbx_strand_id
1 'polypeptide(L)'
;SEASEQETQLLFGEVCEVLDRLPRWTKIRSTLDGQEGWVDFKMLTSASNLSPLTYHLPATAVATPIAIATAMETGEELMLTLGTRLPNYAHGTFEVLGKQYLIDPACVSLPISNSHSGRPIGGTPSNSHNVCAIAQTLLNAPYLWGGKNAMGMDCSGFTQVVYATQGINLLRNAREQMTQGELIPSLAEAQPGDLAFFDHADRDP
;
A
#
# COMPACT_ATOMS: atom_id res chain seq x y z
N SER A 1 -16.60 -21.05 17.75
CA SER A 1 -16.30 -19.93 16.87
C SER A 1 -14.91 -20.15 16.31
N GLU A 2 -14.80 -20.43 15.05
CA GLU A 2 -13.53 -20.42 14.35
C GLU A 2 -12.97 -19.01 14.48
N ALA A 3 -11.74 -18.88 14.97
CA ALA A 3 -11.06 -17.59 15.00
C ALA A 3 -10.90 -17.16 13.52
N SER A 4 -11.46 -16.00 13.17
CA SER A 4 -11.27 -15.46 11.83
C SER A 4 -9.80 -15.11 11.66
N GLU A 5 -9.22 -15.54 10.56
CA GLU A 5 -7.86 -15.25 10.17
C GLU A 5 -7.72 -13.81 9.68
N GLN A 6 -6.56 -13.20 9.91
CA GLN A 6 -6.26 -11.89 9.34
C GLN A 6 -5.92 -12.06 7.85
N GLU A 7 -6.74 -11.51 6.97
CA GLU A 7 -6.56 -11.59 5.52
C GLU A 7 -5.69 -10.42 5.00
N THR A 8 -5.88 -9.24 5.59
CA THR A 8 -5.15 -8.03 5.20
C THR A 8 -5.22 -6.97 6.30
N GLN A 9 -4.56 -5.86 6.08
CA GLN A 9 -4.66 -4.63 6.87
C GLN A 9 -5.03 -3.47 5.96
N LEU A 10 -5.73 -2.48 6.51
CA LEU A 10 -5.95 -1.19 5.87
C LEU A 10 -4.96 -0.17 6.45
N LEU A 11 -4.32 0.60 5.61
CA LEU A 11 -3.51 1.74 6.03
C LEU A 11 -4.40 2.97 6.22
N PHE A 12 -3.90 3.97 6.93
CA PHE A 12 -4.63 5.21 7.16
C PHE A 12 -5.05 5.86 5.84
N GLY A 13 -6.31 6.29 5.74
CA GLY A 13 -6.86 6.96 4.57
C GLY A 13 -7.21 6.05 3.39
N GLU A 14 -6.99 4.74 3.49
CA GLU A 14 -7.48 3.81 2.45
C GLU A 14 -9.01 3.82 2.40
N VAL A 15 -9.55 3.80 1.18
CA VAL A 15 -10.98 3.83 0.93
C VAL A 15 -11.50 2.42 0.71
N CYS A 16 -12.67 2.16 1.26
CA CYS A 16 -13.36 0.90 1.07
C CYS A 16 -14.86 1.10 0.80
N GLU A 17 -15.41 0.18 0.04
CA GLU A 17 -16.86 0.02 -0.12
C GLU A 17 -17.42 -0.77 1.06
N VAL A 18 -18.52 -0.32 1.64
CA VAL A 18 -19.23 -1.07 2.68
C VAL A 18 -20.18 -2.05 2.03
N LEU A 19 -19.99 -3.34 2.29
CA LEU A 19 -20.80 -4.43 1.75
C LEU A 19 -21.89 -4.89 2.72
N ASP A 20 -21.58 -4.94 4.04
CA ASP A 20 -22.50 -5.43 5.06
C ASP A 20 -22.16 -4.85 6.44
N ARG A 21 -23.09 -4.86 7.38
CA ARG A 21 -22.93 -4.32 8.73
C ARG A 21 -23.47 -5.25 9.78
N LEU A 22 -22.65 -5.54 10.79
CA LEU A 22 -23.01 -6.16 12.05
C LEU A 22 -22.84 -5.14 13.20
N PRO A 23 -23.32 -5.40 14.40
CA PRO A 23 -23.24 -4.43 15.50
C PRO A 23 -21.84 -3.91 15.82
N ARG A 24 -20.82 -4.72 15.62
CA ARG A 24 -19.41 -4.38 15.89
C ARG A 24 -18.54 -4.43 14.64
N TRP A 25 -18.92 -5.15 13.62
CA TRP A 25 -18.11 -5.42 12.45
C TRP A 25 -18.78 -4.89 11.19
N THR A 26 -17.97 -4.37 10.28
CA THR A 26 -18.41 -3.95 8.96
C THR A 26 -17.66 -4.78 7.92
N LYS A 27 -18.37 -5.43 7.02
CA LYS A 27 -17.77 -6.08 5.87
C LYS A 27 -17.47 -5.01 4.82
N ILE A 28 -16.23 -4.99 4.37
CA ILE A 28 -15.76 -4.01 3.40
C ILE A 28 -15.11 -4.69 2.21
N ARG A 29 -15.01 -3.94 1.11
CA ARG A 29 -14.12 -4.23 -0.02
C ARG A 29 -13.16 -3.07 -0.19
N SER A 30 -11.86 -3.36 -0.17
CA SER A 30 -10.82 -2.37 -0.46
C SER A 30 -10.94 -1.88 -1.90
N THR A 31 -10.87 -0.57 -2.12
CA THR A 31 -10.90 0.00 -3.48
C THR A 31 -9.55 -0.09 -4.19
N LEU A 32 -8.47 -0.39 -3.45
CA LEU A 32 -7.12 -0.50 -4.02
C LEU A 32 -6.87 -1.85 -4.70
N ASP A 33 -7.32 -2.93 -4.08
CA ASP A 33 -6.97 -4.29 -4.48
C ASP A 33 -8.18 -5.24 -4.53
N GLY A 34 -9.38 -4.75 -4.18
CA GLY A 34 -10.61 -5.55 -4.20
C GLY A 34 -10.73 -6.56 -3.06
N GLN A 35 -9.76 -6.62 -2.14
CA GLN A 35 -9.81 -7.56 -1.01
C GLN A 35 -11.01 -7.28 -0.12
N GLU A 36 -11.74 -8.34 0.26
CA GLU A 36 -12.88 -8.26 1.17
C GLU A 36 -12.49 -8.74 2.57
N GLY A 37 -13.11 -8.16 3.58
CA GLY A 37 -12.90 -8.59 4.95
C GLY A 37 -13.79 -7.87 5.95
N TRP A 38 -13.75 -8.29 7.20
CA TRP A 38 -14.47 -7.66 8.30
C TRP A 38 -13.53 -6.79 9.10
N VAL A 39 -13.94 -5.54 9.35
CA VAL A 39 -13.18 -4.54 10.12
C VAL A 39 -14.05 -4.00 11.27
N ASP A 40 -13.44 -3.65 12.40
CA ASP A 40 -14.17 -3.00 13.49
C ASP A 40 -14.70 -1.64 12.99
N PHE A 41 -16.00 -1.40 13.17
CA PHE A 41 -16.66 -0.19 12.67
C PHE A 41 -16.01 1.10 13.17
N LYS A 42 -15.36 1.09 14.34
CA LYS A 42 -14.65 2.23 14.91
C LYS A 42 -13.45 2.70 14.10
N MET A 43 -12.92 1.82 13.26
CA MET A 43 -11.79 2.11 12.37
C MET A 43 -12.24 2.79 11.07
N LEU A 44 -13.54 2.94 10.86
CA LEU A 44 -14.11 3.50 9.65
C LEU A 44 -14.73 4.86 9.89
N THR A 45 -14.51 5.76 8.95
CA THR A 45 -15.18 7.07 8.92
C THR A 45 -15.92 7.20 7.57
N SER A 46 -17.13 7.78 7.61
CA SER A 46 -17.89 8.00 6.39
C SER A 46 -17.20 9.01 5.47
N ALA A 47 -17.07 8.62 4.22
CA ALA A 47 -16.45 9.41 3.17
C ALA A 47 -17.48 9.92 2.13
N SER A 48 -18.72 10.17 2.55
CA SER A 48 -19.85 10.53 1.68
C SER A 48 -19.62 11.78 0.81
N ASN A 49 -18.65 12.61 1.15
CA ASN A 49 -18.30 13.85 0.42
C ASN A 49 -17.05 13.69 -0.45
N LEU A 50 -16.46 12.50 -0.52
CA LEU A 50 -15.29 12.29 -1.36
C LEU A 50 -15.71 12.11 -2.82
N SER A 51 -15.13 12.94 -3.68
CA SER A 51 -15.22 12.69 -5.11
C SER A 51 -14.42 11.43 -5.46
N PRO A 52 -14.99 10.47 -6.21
CA PRO A 52 -14.25 9.31 -6.70
C PRO A 52 -12.98 9.68 -7.48
N LEU A 53 -12.94 10.88 -8.05
CA LEU A 53 -11.80 11.42 -8.81
C LEU A 53 -10.58 11.73 -7.92
N THR A 54 -10.77 12.02 -6.64
CA THR A 54 -9.68 12.35 -5.71
C THR A 54 -8.80 11.15 -5.36
N TYR A 55 -9.34 9.94 -5.51
CA TYR A 55 -8.60 8.70 -5.20
C TYR A 55 -7.85 8.08 -6.39
N HIS A 56 -8.06 8.59 -7.61
CA HIS A 56 -7.33 8.14 -8.80
C HIS A 56 -6.07 8.97 -9.10
N LEU A 57 -5.75 9.92 -8.24
CA LEU A 57 -4.53 10.73 -8.42
C LEU A 57 -3.27 9.92 -8.18
N PRO A 58 -2.16 10.27 -8.86
CA PRO A 58 -0.89 9.62 -8.68
C PRO A 58 -0.52 9.64 -7.21
N ALA A 59 -0.40 8.47 -6.64
CA ALA A 59 -0.38 8.33 -5.21
C ALA A 59 1.00 8.64 -4.67
N THR A 60 1.20 9.87 -4.26
CA THR A 60 2.22 10.20 -3.28
C THR A 60 2.01 9.35 -2.05
N ALA A 61 3.07 8.76 -1.53
CA ALA A 61 2.99 7.84 -0.41
C ALA A 61 4.14 8.06 0.58
N VAL A 62 3.93 7.61 1.81
CA VAL A 62 5.02 7.50 2.81
C VAL A 62 6.06 6.51 2.29
N ALA A 63 7.32 6.93 2.29
CA ALA A 63 8.46 6.16 1.75
C ALA A 63 9.44 5.70 2.84
N THR A 64 9.18 6.03 4.09
CA THR A 64 9.93 5.54 5.25
C THR A 64 9.12 4.48 6.00
N PRO A 65 9.75 3.54 6.75
CA PRO A 65 9.03 2.54 7.52
C PRO A 65 7.94 3.13 8.42
N ILE A 66 8.26 4.25 9.07
CA ILE A 66 7.35 5.03 9.92
C ILE A 66 7.59 6.51 9.65
N ALA A 67 6.51 7.29 9.59
CA ALA A 67 6.51 8.74 9.55
C ALA A 67 5.49 9.28 10.55
N ILE A 68 5.73 10.48 11.08
CA ILE A 68 4.76 11.19 11.91
C ILE A 68 4.15 12.33 11.10
N ALA A 69 2.84 12.37 11.09
CA ALA A 69 2.08 13.49 10.55
C ALA A 69 1.37 14.23 11.69
N THR A 70 1.32 15.55 11.61
CA THR A 70 0.70 16.39 12.64
C THR A 70 -0.55 17.07 12.06
N ALA A 71 -1.70 16.88 12.72
CA ALA A 71 -2.94 17.56 12.35
C ALA A 71 -2.80 19.07 12.56
N MET A 72 -3.01 19.87 11.52
CA MET A 72 -2.76 21.32 11.58
C MET A 72 -3.71 22.07 12.52
N GLU A 73 -4.93 21.57 12.72
CA GLU A 73 -5.91 22.21 13.57
C GLU A 73 -5.73 21.87 15.05
N THR A 74 -5.36 20.64 15.38
CA THR A 74 -5.34 20.13 16.76
C THR A 74 -3.94 19.93 17.32
N GLY A 75 -2.92 19.84 16.45
CA GLY A 75 -1.57 19.46 16.83
C GLY A 75 -1.41 17.98 17.19
N GLU A 76 -2.45 17.16 17.00
CA GLU A 76 -2.38 15.73 17.25
C GLU A 76 -1.42 15.04 16.27
N GLU A 77 -0.60 14.15 16.79
CA GLU A 77 0.31 13.36 15.99
C GLU A 77 -0.34 12.05 15.55
N LEU A 78 -0.09 11.69 14.30
CA LEU A 78 -0.54 10.48 13.68
C LEU A 78 0.66 9.70 13.13
N MET A 79 0.82 8.46 13.56
CA MET A 79 1.83 7.57 13.03
C MET A 79 1.35 6.95 11.72
N LEU A 80 2.09 7.18 10.65
CA LEU A 80 1.87 6.62 9.32
C LEU A 80 2.96 5.60 9.01
N THR A 81 2.62 4.59 8.24
CA THR A 81 3.57 3.56 7.82
C THR A 81 3.83 3.62 6.31
N LEU A 82 4.93 3.02 5.89
CA LEU A 82 5.33 2.92 4.49
C LEU A 82 4.15 2.45 3.62
N GLY A 83 3.99 3.08 2.47
CA GLY A 83 2.90 2.81 1.54
C GLY A 83 1.60 3.56 1.84
N THR A 84 1.47 4.21 3.01
CA THR A 84 0.32 5.08 3.30
C THR A 84 0.23 6.19 2.27
N ARG A 85 -0.92 6.29 1.60
CA ARG A 85 -1.15 7.29 0.56
C ARG A 85 -1.50 8.64 1.14
N LEU A 86 -1.02 9.69 0.50
CA LEU A 86 -1.15 11.07 0.95
C LEU A 86 -1.96 11.89 -0.07
N PRO A 87 -3.31 11.88 0.03
CA PRO A 87 -4.17 12.61 -0.90
C PRO A 87 -3.88 14.11 -0.88
N ASN A 88 -3.96 14.75 -2.05
CA ASN A 88 -3.74 16.18 -2.22
C ASN A 88 -2.39 16.68 -1.68
N TYR A 89 -1.37 15.82 -1.66
CA TYR A 89 -0.05 16.19 -1.15
C TYR A 89 0.54 17.36 -1.91
N ALA A 90 0.92 18.39 -1.17
CA ALA A 90 1.64 19.54 -1.68
C ALA A 90 2.54 20.15 -0.59
N HIS A 91 3.81 20.37 -0.89
CA HIS A 91 4.75 21.11 -0.04
C HIS A 91 4.78 20.67 1.44
N GLY A 92 4.75 19.37 1.72
CA GLY A 92 4.78 18.83 3.08
C GLY A 92 3.42 18.79 3.78
N THR A 93 2.33 19.03 3.06
CA THR A 93 0.96 18.89 3.58
C THR A 93 0.15 17.89 2.76
N PHE A 94 -0.81 17.24 3.40
CA PHE A 94 -1.80 16.41 2.72
C PHE A 94 -3.16 16.54 3.42
N GLU A 95 -4.23 16.09 2.76
CA GLU A 95 -5.57 16.24 3.28
C GLU A 95 -6.34 14.92 3.26
N VAL A 96 -7.01 14.61 4.37
CA VAL A 96 -7.94 13.49 4.47
C VAL A 96 -9.26 13.99 5.09
N LEU A 97 -10.36 13.86 4.37
CA LEU A 97 -11.70 14.23 4.83
C LEU A 97 -11.80 15.70 5.31
N GLY A 98 -11.16 16.62 4.63
CA GLY A 98 -11.13 18.04 4.97
C GLY A 98 -10.18 18.41 6.11
N LYS A 99 -9.48 17.44 6.71
CA LYS A 99 -8.45 17.69 7.71
C LYS A 99 -7.07 17.74 7.05
N GLN A 100 -6.33 18.79 7.35
CA GLN A 100 -4.97 18.98 6.84
C GLN A 100 -3.93 18.50 7.85
N TYR A 101 -2.90 17.86 7.33
CA TYR A 101 -1.78 17.30 8.09
C TYR A 101 -0.47 17.79 7.52
N LEU A 102 0.48 18.06 8.41
CA LEU A 102 1.89 18.30 8.10
C LEU A 102 2.66 16.97 8.17
N ILE A 103 3.55 16.74 7.22
CA ILE A 103 4.49 15.62 7.22
C ILE A 103 5.84 16.08 6.69
N ASP A 104 6.92 15.53 7.23
CA ASP A 104 8.27 15.79 6.71
C ASP A 104 8.38 15.30 5.25
N PRO A 105 8.69 16.21 4.28
CA PRO A 105 8.88 15.82 2.90
C PRO A 105 9.95 14.75 2.68
N ALA A 106 10.93 14.62 3.57
CA ALA A 106 11.95 13.58 3.51
C ALA A 106 11.36 12.16 3.70
N CYS A 107 10.18 12.05 4.30
CA CYS A 107 9.46 10.78 4.49
C CYS A 107 8.55 10.42 3.31
N VAL A 108 8.54 11.20 2.23
CA VAL A 108 7.53 11.09 1.18
C VAL A 108 8.15 10.75 -0.16
N SER A 109 7.56 9.78 -0.85
CA SER A 109 7.87 9.49 -2.26
C SER A 109 6.87 10.20 -3.16
N LEU A 110 7.36 11.00 -4.08
CA LEU A 110 6.53 11.58 -5.12
C LEU A 110 6.38 10.57 -6.26
N PRO A 111 5.16 10.41 -6.80
CA PRO A 111 4.97 9.59 -7.97
C PRO A 111 5.77 10.16 -9.12
N ILE A 112 6.39 9.27 -9.86
CA ILE A 112 7.09 9.67 -11.06
C ILE A 112 6.04 10.08 -12.07
N SER A 113 6.15 11.30 -12.58
CA SER A 113 5.31 11.77 -13.66
C SER A 113 5.50 10.80 -14.85
N ASN A 114 4.51 9.95 -15.10
CA ASN A 114 4.51 9.10 -16.27
C ASN A 114 4.52 9.96 -17.51
N SER A 115 5.68 10.12 -18.12
CA SER A 115 5.73 10.39 -19.54
C SER A 115 5.03 9.21 -20.22
N HIS A 116 3.95 9.49 -20.92
CA HIS A 116 3.08 8.61 -21.68
C HIS A 116 3.84 7.57 -22.52
N SER A 117 4.22 6.47 -21.92
CA SER A 117 4.57 5.26 -22.65
C SER A 117 4.02 4.11 -21.84
N GLY A 118 2.95 3.50 -22.34
CA GLY A 118 2.35 2.30 -21.77
C GLY A 118 3.36 1.15 -21.79
N ARG A 119 4.35 1.24 -20.93
CA ARG A 119 5.32 0.19 -20.72
C ARG A 119 4.93 -0.55 -19.44
N PRO A 120 4.88 -1.87 -19.50
CA PRO A 120 4.59 -2.73 -18.35
C PRO A 120 5.51 -2.45 -17.17
N ILE A 121 5.10 -2.88 -16.00
CA ILE A 121 5.90 -2.91 -14.77
C ILE A 121 7.16 -3.72 -15.08
N GLY A 122 8.25 -3.08 -15.39
CA GLY A 122 9.48 -3.75 -15.79
C GLY A 122 10.28 -2.88 -16.73
N GLY A 123 11.07 -1.99 -16.19
CA GLY A 123 12.12 -1.36 -16.94
C GLY A 123 11.99 0.13 -17.18
N THR A 124 12.64 0.86 -16.32
CA THR A 124 13.67 1.83 -16.69
C THR A 124 14.60 2.08 -15.50
N PRO A 125 15.90 2.24 -15.72
CA PRO A 125 16.92 2.20 -14.67
C PRO A 125 16.81 3.27 -13.57
N SER A 126 16.11 4.35 -13.78
CA SER A 126 16.08 5.47 -12.81
C SER A 126 15.20 5.22 -11.59
N ASN A 127 14.27 4.28 -11.65
CA ASN A 127 13.26 4.07 -10.60
C ASN A 127 13.37 2.73 -9.89
N SER A 128 13.92 1.73 -10.53
CA SER A 128 14.20 0.41 -9.93
C SER A 128 15.11 0.53 -8.71
N HIS A 129 16.05 1.46 -8.72
CA HIS A 129 16.89 1.75 -7.56
C HIS A 129 16.11 2.24 -6.35
N ASN A 130 15.03 2.98 -6.57
CA ASN A 130 14.21 3.45 -5.46
C ASN A 130 13.38 2.33 -4.83
N VAL A 131 12.79 1.42 -5.62
CA VAL A 131 12.07 0.23 -5.12
C VAL A 131 12.98 -0.62 -4.23
N CYS A 132 14.18 -0.96 -4.70
CA CYS A 132 15.14 -1.76 -3.94
C CYS A 132 15.64 -1.03 -2.68
N ALA A 133 15.92 0.26 -2.77
CA ALA A 133 16.35 1.05 -1.63
C ALA A 133 15.26 1.12 -0.55
N ILE A 134 14.00 1.35 -0.94
CA ILE A 134 12.86 1.35 -0.02
C ILE A 134 12.67 -0.04 0.58
N ALA A 135 12.73 -1.10 -0.22
CA ALA A 135 12.63 -2.47 0.28
C ALA A 135 13.70 -2.79 1.34
N GLN A 136 14.93 -2.29 1.16
CA GLN A 136 16.03 -2.45 2.12
C GLN A 136 15.75 -1.79 3.47
N THR A 137 14.96 -0.71 3.53
CA THR A 137 14.59 -0.07 4.80
C THR A 137 13.72 -0.95 5.68
N LEU A 138 13.09 -1.97 5.10
CA LEU A 138 12.23 -2.95 5.78
C LEU A 138 12.98 -4.24 6.16
N LEU A 139 14.30 -4.30 5.98
CA LEU A 139 15.08 -5.47 6.42
C LEU A 139 14.86 -5.69 7.92
N ASN A 140 14.67 -6.96 8.28
CA ASN A 140 14.39 -7.42 9.64
C ASN A 140 13.00 -7.02 10.20
N ALA A 141 12.10 -6.46 9.39
CA ALA A 141 10.72 -6.32 9.80
C ALA A 141 10.12 -7.72 10.10
N PRO A 142 9.32 -7.86 11.18
CA PRO A 142 8.76 -9.14 11.55
C PRO A 142 7.76 -9.66 10.50
N TYR A 143 7.70 -10.99 10.34
CA TYR A 143 6.67 -11.60 9.51
C TYR A 143 5.34 -11.64 10.27
N LEU A 144 4.28 -11.19 9.62
CA LEU A 144 2.91 -11.26 10.12
C LEU A 144 2.00 -11.65 8.96
N TRP A 145 1.33 -12.79 9.05
CA TRP A 145 0.35 -13.21 8.06
C TRP A 145 -0.78 -12.18 7.93
N GLY A 146 -1.14 -11.81 6.69
CA GLY A 146 -2.09 -10.73 6.41
C GLY A 146 -1.57 -9.33 6.73
N GLY A 147 -0.34 -9.19 7.21
CA GLY A 147 0.28 -7.90 7.56
C GLY A 147 0.70 -7.09 6.34
N LYS A 148 0.65 -5.75 6.48
CA LYS A 148 0.93 -4.80 5.41
C LYS A 148 1.58 -3.50 5.95
N ASN A 149 2.33 -3.58 7.02
CA ASN A 149 3.03 -2.42 7.59
C ASN A 149 4.38 -2.80 8.20
N ALA A 150 5.21 -1.81 8.52
CA ALA A 150 6.58 -2.02 9.01
C ALA A 150 6.67 -2.78 10.35
N MET A 151 5.58 -2.88 11.12
CA MET A 151 5.55 -3.63 12.39
C MET A 151 5.22 -5.11 12.19
N GLY A 152 4.84 -5.50 10.99
CA GLY A 152 4.56 -6.88 10.61
C GLY A 152 3.93 -6.95 9.22
N MET A 153 4.53 -7.74 8.34
CA MET A 153 4.06 -7.90 6.95
C MET A 153 4.28 -9.33 6.46
N ASP A 154 3.41 -9.76 5.55
CA ASP A 154 3.67 -10.97 4.77
C ASP A 154 4.37 -10.64 3.44
N CYS A 155 4.69 -11.65 2.66
CA CYS A 155 5.44 -11.49 1.42
C CYS A 155 4.75 -10.56 0.41
N SER A 156 3.45 -10.72 0.19
CA SER A 156 2.68 -9.91 -0.75
C SER A 156 2.31 -8.53 -0.19
N GLY A 157 2.13 -8.40 1.12
CA GLY A 157 1.97 -7.12 1.79
C GLY A 157 3.24 -6.27 1.72
N PHE A 158 4.41 -6.89 1.86
CA PHE A 158 5.70 -6.23 1.67
C PHE A 158 5.83 -5.65 0.25
N THR A 159 5.59 -6.45 -0.77
CA THR A 159 5.67 -5.97 -2.16
C THR A 159 4.62 -4.88 -2.44
N GLN A 160 3.40 -5.04 -1.92
CA GLN A 160 2.33 -4.04 -2.06
C GLN A 160 2.75 -2.65 -1.55
N VAL A 161 3.28 -2.56 -0.33
CA VAL A 161 3.63 -1.24 0.26
C VAL A 161 4.85 -0.62 -0.38
N VAL A 162 5.82 -1.42 -0.79
CA VAL A 162 7.01 -0.94 -1.51
C VAL A 162 6.61 -0.35 -2.86
N TYR A 163 5.82 -1.07 -3.66
CA TYR A 163 5.38 -0.60 -4.97
C TYR A 163 4.37 0.57 -4.89
N ALA A 164 3.59 0.65 -3.80
CA ALA A 164 2.73 1.80 -3.54
C ALA A 164 3.50 3.13 -3.52
N THR A 165 4.76 3.13 -3.04
CA THR A 165 5.62 4.32 -3.04
C THR A 165 5.98 4.80 -4.45
N GLN A 166 5.82 3.96 -5.45
CA GLN A 166 6.05 4.28 -6.87
C GLN A 166 4.73 4.59 -7.60
N GLY A 167 3.61 4.65 -6.88
CA GLY A 167 2.29 4.84 -7.47
C GLY A 167 1.72 3.59 -8.13
N ILE A 168 2.35 2.43 -7.94
CA ILE A 168 1.91 1.15 -8.52
C ILE A 168 1.05 0.41 -7.49
N ASN A 169 -0.14 -0.02 -7.93
CA ASN A 169 -1.05 -0.81 -7.11
C ASN A 169 -0.89 -2.29 -7.45
N LEU A 170 -0.32 -3.04 -6.52
CA LEU A 170 -0.33 -4.50 -6.61
C LEU A 170 -1.58 -5.06 -5.91
N LEU A 171 -2.08 -6.18 -6.42
CA LEU A 171 -3.14 -6.95 -5.78
C LEU A 171 -2.65 -7.53 -4.43
N ARG A 172 -3.59 -7.98 -3.57
CA ARG A 172 -3.20 -8.36 -2.21
C ARG A 172 -2.41 -9.66 -2.16
N ASN A 173 -2.82 -10.66 -2.94
CA ASN A 173 -2.25 -12.01 -2.86
C ASN A 173 -1.10 -12.20 -3.86
N ALA A 174 -0.07 -12.96 -3.48
CA ALA A 174 1.08 -13.23 -4.35
C ALA A 174 0.69 -13.87 -5.69
N ARG A 175 -0.31 -14.78 -5.71
CA ARG A 175 -0.83 -15.38 -6.94
C ARG A 175 -1.42 -14.34 -7.90
N GLU A 176 -2.10 -13.35 -7.37
CA GLU A 176 -2.70 -12.28 -8.17
C GLU A 176 -1.62 -11.29 -8.63
N GLN A 177 -0.66 -10.95 -7.78
CA GLN A 177 0.48 -10.11 -8.15
C GLN A 177 1.27 -10.70 -9.32
N MET A 178 1.47 -12.01 -9.33
CA MET A 178 2.14 -12.71 -10.43
C MET A 178 1.47 -12.49 -11.79
N THR A 179 0.17 -12.18 -11.81
CA THR A 179 -0.57 -11.94 -13.07
C THR A 179 -0.51 -10.49 -13.55
N GLN A 180 0.04 -9.57 -12.77
CA GLN A 180 0.04 -8.14 -13.08
C GLN A 180 1.22 -7.67 -13.93
N GLY A 181 2.25 -8.48 -14.08
CA GLY A 181 3.47 -8.15 -14.82
C GLY A 181 3.67 -9.02 -16.06
N GLU A 182 4.81 -8.83 -16.69
CA GLU A 182 5.29 -9.69 -17.76
C GLU A 182 6.24 -10.75 -17.20
N LEU A 183 6.12 -11.98 -17.69
CA LEU A 183 7.00 -13.06 -17.29
C LEU A 183 8.42 -12.82 -17.80
N ILE A 184 9.38 -12.79 -16.90
CA ILE A 184 10.82 -12.79 -17.21
C ILE A 184 11.26 -14.26 -17.32
N PRO A 185 11.73 -14.72 -18.50
CA PRO A 185 11.95 -16.14 -18.75
C PRO A 185 13.13 -16.73 -17.97
N SER A 186 14.06 -15.90 -17.54
CA SER A 186 15.24 -16.38 -16.81
C SER A 186 15.75 -15.36 -15.80
N LEU A 187 16.38 -15.84 -14.72
CA LEU A 187 17.00 -14.97 -13.72
C LEU A 187 18.12 -14.10 -14.32
N ALA A 188 18.76 -14.53 -15.42
CA ALA A 188 19.80 -13.77 -16.09
C ALA A 188 19.26 -12.49 -16.77
N GLU A 189 17.97 -12.44 -17.05
CA GLU A 189 17.28 -11.30 -17.68
C GLU A 189 16.61 -10.39 -16.64
N ALA A 190 16.52 -10.86 -15.39
CA ALA A 190 15.89 -10.10 -14.33
C ALA A 190 16.66 -8.82 -14.00
N GLN A 191 15.90 -7.77 -13.71
CA GLN A 191 16.41 -6.46 -13.38
C GLN A 191 16.04 -6.08 -11.92
N PRO A 192 16.78 -5.16 -11.29
CA PRO A 192 16.36 -4.63 -9.99
C PRO A 192 14.93 -4.08 -10.07
N GLY A 193 14.08 -4.50 -9.12
CA GLY A 193 12.66 -4.15 -9.11
C GLY A 193 11.74 -5.24 -9.69
N ASP A 194 12.26 -6.28 -10.34
CA ASP A 194 11.43 -7.42 -10.72
C ASP A 194 11.06 -8.25 -9.48
N LEU A 195 9.89 -8.88 -9.51
CA LEU A 195 9.40 -9.74 -8.45
C LEU A 195 9.67 -11.21 -8.75
N ALA A 196 10.26 -11.91 -7.78
CA ALA A 196 10.40 -13.35 -7.84
C ALA A 196 9.27 -14.02 -7.05
N PHE A 197 8.59 -14.96 -7.69
CA PHE A 197 7.55 -15.78 -7.07
C PHE A 197 8.03 -17.22 -6.95
N PHE A 198 7.79 -17.83 -5.80
CA PHE A 198 8.23 -19.19 -5.50
C PHE A 198 7.00 -20.08 -5.36
N ASP A 199 6.96 -21.16 -6.11
CA ASP A 199 5.96 -22.20 -5.96
C ASP A 199 6.46 -23.27 -4.99
N HIS A 200 5.57 -23.77 -4.15
CA HIS A 200 5.84 -24.89 -3.24
C HIS A 200 5.43 -26.21 -3.90
N ALA A 201 5.95 -26.49 -5.10
CA ALA A 201 5.62 -27.70 -5.83
C ALA A 201 5.98 -29.01 -5.08
N ASP A 202 6.77 -28.93 -3.99
CA ASP A 202 7.27 -30.09 -3.24
C ASP A 202 6.61 -30.30 -1.85
N ARG A 203 5.48 -29.67 -1.59
CA ARG A 203 4.71 -29.89 -0.36
C ARG A 203 3.32 -30.41 -0.63
N ASP A 204 3.25 -31.56 -1.30
CA ASP A 204 2.12 -32.46 -1.14
C ASP A 204 2.46 -33.49 -0.04
N PRO A 205 1.61 -33.65 0.97
CA PRO A 205 1.82 -34.60 2.08
C PRO A 205 1.69 -36.05 1.66
#